data_9d83c76e83b177ad521b19c47bfaf123
#
_entry.id   9d83c76e83b177ad521b19c47bfaf123
#
_cell.length_a   1.000
_cell.length_b   1.000
_cell.length_c   1.000
_cell.angle_alpha   90.00
_cell.angle_beta   90.00
_cell.angle_gamma   90.00
#
_symmetry.space_group_name_H-M   'P 1'
#
loop_
_entity.id
_entity.type
_entity.pdbx_description
1 polymer ?
#
loop_
_entity_poly.entity_id
_entity_poly.type
_entity_poly.pdbx_seq_one_letter_code
_entity_poly.pdbx_strand_id
1 'polypeptide(L)'
;GAKKINAIVTKIKRIEDQKEQYKLDSRDLLKWIAIKTEEMGKRNFSNSLEGVQNDFKGFQVFSFSEKPPKAKEHTMLQVTFFEIEMKLKELRQPPFVPPEGQRISDIEQAWRSLEKEEHLKNTALKMEILRQQKLEQLAAQFNQKIGLRNGYLDEMILVLSDSRYGSNLSNVEASFKKHQAISADILSRENRFKDIEKKMGYFEDENYHGKGGIKKSGEGVLSKWKHLLELLSKHQQKLELDTEMLAHLRDIDTVHNSVISLQTSFDSEEFQKAANIEQSMQKLNLYESEIKAIQDSIKRLKSQGKQFSSVKGPISENIEKNVNKLEEDYKQLSSVAKTTREKFEE
;
A
#
# COMPACT_ATOMS: atom_id res chain seq x y z
N GLY A 1 73.33 36.59 -55.01
CA GLY A 1 71.87 36.67 -55.33
C GLY A 1 71.15 35.33 -55.15
N ALA A 2 71.55 34.28 -55.90
CA ALA A 2 70.77 32.99 -55.94
C ALA A 2 70.56 32.24 -54.60
N LYS A 3 71.58 32.22 -53.75
CA LYS A 3 71.47 31.55 -52.39
C LYS A 3 70.43 32.24 -51.49
N LYS A 4 70.31 33.59 -51.53
CA LYS A 4 69.30 34.34 -50.75
C LYS A 4 67.90 34.08 -51.27
N ILE A 5 67.74 34.03 -52.60
CA ILE A 5 66.46 33.76 -53.27
C ILE A 5 65.99 32.37 -52.96
N ASN A 6 66.86 31.35 -53.06
CA ASN A 6 66.50 29.96 -52.71
C ASN A 6 66.10 29.82 -51.23
N ALA A 7 66.77 30.51 -50.29
CA ALA A 7 66.40 30.55 -48.90
C ALA A 7 65.01 31.14 -48.65
N ILE A 8 64.65 32.22 -49.36
CA ILE A 8 63.32 32.82 -49.26
C ILE A 8 62.25 31.89 -49.86
N VAL A 9 62.51 31.28 -51.02
CA VAL A 9 61.61 30.32 -51.68
C VAL A 9 61.34 29.09 -50.70
N THR A 10 62.39 28.60 -50.10
CA THR A 10 62.26 27.52 -49.14
C THR A 10 61.42 27.93 -47.90
N LYS A 11 61.59 29.12 -47.37
CA LYS A 11 60.77 29.67 -46.28
C LYS A 11 59.30 29.84 -46.70
N ILE A 12 59.02 30.36 -47.88
CA ILE A 12 57.64 30.50 -48.40
C ILE A 12 56.98 29.10 -48.50
N LYS A 13 57.68 28.11 -49.07
CA LYS A 13 57.17 26.79 -49.24
C LYS A 13 56.78 26.15 -47.86
N ARG A 14 57.63 26.30 -46.82
CA ARG A 14 57.34 25.89 -45.47
C ARG A 14 56.10 26.57 -44.87
N ILE A 15 55.90 27.84 -45.17
CA ILE A 15 54.72 28.56 -44.69
C ILE A 15 53.46 28.04 -45.38
N GLU A 16 53.50 27.78 -46.69
CA GLU A 16 52.35 27.16 -47.37
C GLU A 16 52.04 25.74 -46.85
N ASP A 17 53.06 24.94 -46.60
CA ASP A 17 52.87 23.62 -45.94
C ASP A 17 52.20 23.78 -44.54
N GLN A 18 52.60 24.79 -43.75
CA GLN A 18 52.00 25.07 -42.47
C GLN A 18 50.55 25.56 -42.59
N LYS A 19 50.21 26.36 -43.59
CA LYS A 19 48.83 26.82 -43.85
C LYS A 19 47.95 25.63 -44.24
N GLU A 20 48.41 24.70 -45.05
CA GLU A 20 47.66 23.51 -45.43
C GLU A 20 47.47 22.58 -44.21
N GLN A 21 48.50 22.42 -43.40
CA GLN A 21 48.37 21.64 -42.15
C GLN A 21 47.38 22.28 -41.21
N TYR A 22 47.39 23.61 -41.00
CA TYR A 22 46.38 24.33 -40.19
C TYR A 22 44.97 24.08 -40.68
N LYS A 23 44.73 24.11 -41.99
CA LYS A 23 43.39 23.86 -42.58
C LYS A 23 42.92 22.43 -42.30
N LEU A 24 43.80 21.42 -42.35
CA LEU A 24 43.47 20.06 -42.06
C LEU A 24 43.15 19.86 -40.56
N ASP A 25 44.06 20.32 -39.71
CA ASP A 25 43.96 20.14 -38.24
C ASP A 25 42.73 20.90 -37.70
N SER A 26 42.47 22.11 -38.17
CA SER A 26 41.29 22.90 -37.75
C SER A 26 39.98 22.25 -38.17
N ARG A 27 39.92 21.70 -39.40
CA ARG A 27 38.72 20.96 -39.86
C ARG A 27 38.46 19.72 -39.03
N ASP A 28 39.51 18.94 -38.74
CA ASP A 28 39.39 17.69 -38.00
C ASP A 28 39.03 17.95 -36.54
N LEU A 29 39.59 18.96 -35.89
CA LEU A 29 39.21 19.39 -34.55
C LEU A 29 37.76 19.88 -34.50
N LEU A 30 37.33 20.74 -35.42
CA LEU A 30 35.95 21.23 -35.49
C LEU A 30 34.94 20.10 -35.68
N LYS A 31 35.25 19.11 -36.52
CA LYS A 31 34.41 17.91 -36.68
C LYS A 31 34.29 17.13 -35.38
N TRP A 32 35.38 16.90 -34.65
CA TRP A 32 35.36 16.24 -33.36
C TRP A 32 34.54 17.04 -32.32
N ILE A 33 34.73 18.38 -32.26
CA ILE A 33 33.97 19.27 -31.36
C ILE A 33 32.47 19.16 -31.66
N ALA A 34 32.07 19.20 -32.93
CA ALA A 34 30.66 19.13 -33.30
C ALA A 34 30.01 17.80 -32.84
N ILE A 35 30.68 16.68 -33.09
CA ILE A 35 30.22 15.36 -32.66
C ILE A 35 30.09 15.30 -31.14
N LYS A 36 31.12 15.77 -30.41
CA LYS A 36 31.11 15.72 -28.94
C LYS A 36 30.10 16.70 -28.33
N THR A 37 29.90 17.84 -28.93
CA THR A 37 28.85 18.80 -28.48
C THR A 37 27.47 18.18 -28.61
N GLU A 38 27.17 17.47 -29.71
CA GLU A 38 25.92 16.71 -29.85
C GLU A 38 25.78 15.61 -28.82
N GLU A 39 26.84 14.82 -28.61
CA GLU A 39 26.85 13.77 -27.57
C GLU A 39 26.65 14.33 -26.16
N MET A 40 27.29 15.45 -25.85
CA MET A 40 27.12 16.14 -24.57
C MET A 40 25.73 16.76 -24.42
N GLY A 41 25.07 17.13 -25.53
CA GLY A 41 23.69 17.65 -25.52
C GLY A 41 22.62 16.60 -25.18
N LYS A 42 22.91 15.31 -25.35
CA LYS A 42 21.97 14.23 -25.03
C LYS A 42 21.81 14.07 -23.53
N ARG A 43 20.54 14.04 -23.06
CA ARG A 43 20.14 13.94 -21.64
C ARG A 43 19.38 12.64 -21.34
N ASN A 44 19.51 11.61 -22.19
CA ASN A 44 18.90 10.30 -21.99
C ASN A 44 19.77 9.48 -21.04
N PHE A 45 19.46 9.55 -19.76
CA PHE A 45 20.17 8.80 -18.73
C PHE A 45 19.49 7.47 -18.41
N SER A 46 20.27 6.52 -17.91
CA SER A 46 19.76 5.24 -17.41
C SER A 46 18.76 5.44 -16.28
N ASN A 47 17.75 4.57 -16.20
CA ASN A 47 16.69 4.67 -15.19
C ASN A 47 16.96 3.75 -13.97
N SER A 48 18.20 3.78 -13.48
CA SER A 48 18.58 3.13 -12.21
C SER A 48 19.82 3.79 -11.64
N LEU A 49 20.03 3.71 -10.34
CA LEU A 49 21.19 4.29 -9.68
C LEU A 49 22.50 3.76 -10.27
N GLU A 50 22.62 2.46 -10.43
CA GLU A 50 23.81 1.82 -11.02
C GLU A 50 24.05 2.26 -12.47
N GLY A 51 22.97 2.32 -13.26
CA GLY A 51 23.04 2.76 -14.66
C GLY A 51 23.53 4.19 -14.77
N VAL A 52 22.94 5.14 -13.99
CA VAL A 52 23.37 6.55 -14.03
C VAL A 52 24.79 6.73 -13.49
N GLN A 53 25.22 5.96 -12.51
CA GLN A 53 26.61 5.96 -12.06
C GLN A 53 27.57 5.50 -13.16
N ASN A 54 27.18 4.53 -13.97
CA ASN A 54 27.96 4.09 -15.15
C ASN A 54 27.96 5.15 -16.25
N ASP A 55 26.81 5.82 -16.51
CA ASP A 55 26.74 6.95 -17.41
C ASP A 55 27.68 8.10 -16.97
N PHE A 56 27.76 8.35 -15.67
CA PHE A 56 28.68 9.36 -15.10
C PHE A 56 30.15 8.93 -15.24
N LYS A 57 30.49 7.66 -15.05
CA LYS A 57 31.85 7.16 -15.32
C LYS A 57 32.23 7.34 -16.79
N GLY A 58 31.32 7.05 -17.73
CA GLY A 58 31.53 7.31 -19.16
C GLY A 58 31.79 8.79 -19.43
N PHE A 59 31.02 9.69 -18.82
CA PHE A 59 31.26 11.14 -18.88
C PHE A 59 32.65 11.52 -18.32
N GLN A 60 33.08 10.92 -17.21
CA GLN A 60 34.41 11.17 -16.65
C GLN A 60 35.54 10.73 -17.60
N VAL A 61 35.38 9.62 -18.33
CA VAL A 61 36.34 9.18 -19.37
C VAL A 61 36.49 10.25 -20.44
N PHE A 62 35.39 10.83 -20.92
CA PHE A 62 35.44 11.96 -21.85
C PHE A 62 36.22 13.13 -21.26
N SER A 63 35.86 13.60 -20.06
CA SER A 63 36.43 14.80 -19.44
C SER A 63 37.91 14.65 -19.08
N PHE A 64 38.36 13.47 -18.64
CA PHE A 64 39.72 13.26 -18.15
C PHE A 64 40.66 12.58 -19.14
N SER A 65 40.13 11.88 -20.16
CA SER A 65 40.96 11.11 -21.10
C SER A 65 40.83 11.56 -22.54
N GLU A 66 39.60 11.86 -23.03
CA GLU A 66 39.38 12.22 -24.43
C GLU A 66 39.59 13.74 -24.72
N LYS A 67 39.08 14.60 -23.84
CA LYS A 67 39.12 16.06 -24.02
C LYS A 67 40.54 16.65 -23.88
N PRO A 68 41.41 16.25 -22.91
CA PRO A 68 42.72 16.90 -22.74
C PRO A 68 43.65 16.84 -23.92
N PRO A 69 43.78 15.75 -24.70
CA PRO A 69 44.55 15.77 -25.94
C PRO A 69 43.99 16.79 -26.95
N LYS A 70 42.69 16.89 -27.08
CA LYS A 70 42.02 17.84 -28.00
C LYS A 70 42.16 19.31 -27.58
N ALA A 71 42.21 19.55 -26.25
CA ALA A 71 42.55 20.86 -25.72
C ALA A 71 43.98 21.30 -26.12
N LYS A 72 44.95 20.35 -26.13
CA LYS A 72 46.29 20.62 -26.65
C LYS A 72 46.30 20.94 -28.15
N GLU A 73 45.55 20.15 -28.94
CA GLU A 73 45.38 20.41 -30.37
C GLU A 73 44.79 21.83 -30.63
N HIS A 74 43.75 22.21 -29.84
CA HIS A 74 43.17 23.56 -29.90
C HIS A 74 44.20 24.65 -29.60
N THR A 75 45.02 24.50 -28.55
CA THR A 75 46.08 25.44 -28.20
C THR A 75 47.15 25.49 -29.29
N MET A 76 47.56 24.34 -29.85
CA MET A 76 48.56 24.27 -30.93
C MET A 76 48.10 24.96 -32.20
N LEU A 77 46.81 24.88 -32.57
CA LEU A 77 46.25 25.61 -33.70
C LEU A 77 46.39 27.12 -33.53
N GLN A 78 46.13 27.66 -32.35
CA GLN A 78 46.34 29.08 -32.07
C GLN A 78 47.79 29.45 -32.21
N VAL A 79 48.72 28.66 -31.66
CA VAL A 79 50.18 28.90 -31.79
C VAL A 79 50.59 28.85 -33.25
N THR A 80 50.18 27.81 -33.99
CA THR A 80 50.51 27.68 -35.44
C THR A 80 50.00 28.85 -36.24
N PHE A 81 48.78 29.33 -36.01
CA PHE A 81 48.23 30.51 -36.67
C PHE A 81 49.09 31.75 -36.43
N PHE A 82 49.43 32.05 -35.17
CA PHE A 82 50.27 33.20 -34.84
C PHE A 82 51.69 33.08 -35.39
N GLU A 83 52.28 31.87 -35.43
CA GLU A 83 53.55 31.64 -36.08
C GLU A 83 53.52 31.92 -37.59
N ILE A 84 52.48 31.47 -38.29
CA ILE A 84 52.25 31.76 -39.72
C ILE A 84 52.18 33.27 -39.93
N GLU A 85 51.36 33.97 -39.13
CA GLU A 85 51.19 35.42 -39.22
C GLU A 85 52.52 36.17 -39.01
N MET A 86 53.35 35.78 -38.01
CA MET A 86 54.65 36.38 -37.76
C MET A 86 55.60 36.16 -38.93
N LYS A 87 55.70 34.95 -39.49
CA LYS A 87 56.56 34.63 -40.62
C LYS A 87 56.15 35.38 -41.92
N LEU A 88 54.85 35.49 -42.16
CA LEU A 88 54.34 36.30 -43.33
C LEU A 88 54.67 37.78 -43.18
N LYS A 89 54.56 38.32 -41.94
CA LYS A 89 54.92 39.73 -41.67
C LYS A 89 56.39 40.01 -41.88
N GLU A 90 57.27 39.06 -41.41
CA GLU A 90 58.71 39.18 -41.68
C GLU A 90 59.07 39.21 -43.19
N LEU A 91 58.33 38.44 -43.97
CA LEU A 91 58.51 38.38 -45.44
C LEU A 91 57.70 39.40 -46.18
N ARG A 92 57.02 40.32 -45.49
CA ARG A 92 56.12 41.35 -46.06
C ARG A 92 55.07 40.75 -47.04
N GLN A 93 54.59 39.58 -46.71
CA GLN A 93 53.50 38.89 -47.44
C GLN A 93 52.11 39.22 -46.82
N PRO A 94 51.04 39.11 -47.63
CA PRO A 94 49.68 39.29 -47.13
C PRO A 94 49.37 38.34 -45.93
N PRO A 95 48.49 38.75 -44.98
CA PRO A 95 48.09 37.94 -43.84
C PRO A 95 47.38 36.65 -44.30
N PHE A 96 47.50 35.62 -43.54
CA PHE A 96 46.78 34.35 -43.73
C PHE A 96 45.30 34.50 -43.31
N VAL A 97 44.42 34.27 -44.24
CA VAL A 97 42.98 34.22 -43.99
C VAL A 97 42.54 32.76 -44.07
N PRO A 98 42.24 32.09 -42.90
CA PRO A 98 41.71 30.77 -42.93
C PRO A 98 40.37 30.70 -43.67
N PRO A 99 39.98 29.51 -44.19
CA PRO A 99 38.66 29.32 -44.76
C PRO A 99 37.54 29.72 -43.81
N GLU A 100 36.37 30.04 -44.35
CA GLU A 100 35.18 30.37 -43.58
C GLU A 100 34.82 29.19 -42.64
N GLY A 101 34.52 29.50 -41.37
CA GLY A 101 34.27 28.49 -40.32
C GLY A 101 35.53 27.87 -39.68
N GLN A 102 36.76 28.20 -40.19
CA GLN A 102 38.03 27.71 -39.65
C GLN A 102 38.92 28.81 -39.05
N ARG A 103 38.35 29.96 -38.78
CA ARG A 103 39.03 31.05 -38.09
C ARG A 103 39.23 30.72 -36.63
N ILE A 104 40.23 31.30 -35.97
CA ILE A 104 40.45 31.12 -34.54
C ILE A 104 39.17 31.43 -33.72
N SER A 105 38.45 32.50 -34.08
CA SER A 105 37.18 32.87 -33.47
C SER A 105 36.10 31.77 -33.58
N ASP A 106 36.02 31.11 -34.72
CA ASP A 106 35.04 30.07 -35.01
C ASP A 106 35.36 28.80 -34.18
N ILE A 107 36.65 28.44 -34.07
CA ILE A 107 37.15 27.33 -33.27
C ILE A 107 36.91 27.61 -31.79
N GLU A 108 37.20 28.81 -31.30
CA GLU A 108 36.92 29.21 -29.92
C GLU A 108 35.44 29.19 -29.57
N GLN A 109 34.60 29.65 -30.48
CA GLN A 109 33.15 29.61 -30.26
C GLN A 109 32.63 28.16 -30.18
N ALA A 110 33.11 27.29 -31.08
CA ALA A 110 32.75 25.85 -31.03
C ALA A 110 33.26 25.20 -29.75
N TRP A 111 34.49 25.49 -29.30
CA TRP A 111 35.04 24.96 -28.07
C TRP A 111 34.25 25.42 -26.83
N ARG A 112 33.88 26.70 -26.75
CA ARG A 112 33.02 27.23 -25.67
C ARG A 112 31.64 26.56 -25.66
N SER A 113 31.08 26.25 -26.82
CA SER A 113 29.80 25.52 -26.92
C SER A 113 29.92 24.09 -26.35
N LEU A 114 31.02 23.40 -26.66
CA LEU A 114 31.32 22.10 -26.10
C LEU A 114 31.44 22.14 -24.57
N GLU A 115 32.20 23.12 -24.04
CA GLU A 115 32.38 23.30 -22.60
C GLU A 115 31.06 23.61 -21.88
N LYS A 116 30.19 24.40 -22.49
CA LYS A 116 28.86 24.68 -21.99
C LYS A 116 28.01 23.39 -21.89
N GLU A 117 27.97 22.57 -22.94
CA GLU A 117 27.21 21.34 -22.98
C GLU A 117 27.80 20.29 -22.00
N GLU A 118 29.12 20.21 -21.88
CA GLU A 118 29.82 19.39 -20.88
C GLU A 118 29.40 19.77 -19.44
N HIS A 119 29.41 21.07 -19.13
CA HIS A 119 28.99 21.57 -17.80
C HIS A 119 27.52 21.23 -17.52
N LEU A 120 26.63 21.42 -18.47
CA LEU A 120 25.22 21.12 -18.35
C LEU A 120 24.99 19.61 -18.15
N LYS A 121 25.74 18.76 -18.90
CA LYS A 121 25.65 17.30 -18.75
C LYS A 121 26.15 16.83 -17.38
N ASN A 122 27.27 17.36 -16.92
CA ASN A 122 27.80 17.06 -15.59
C ASN A 122 26.79 17.37 -14.47
N THR A 123 26.19 18.57 -14.56
CA THR A 123 25.15 18.99 -13.59
C THR A 123 23.93 18.08 -13.65
N ALA A 124 23.44 17.77 -14.85
CA ALA A 124 22.27 16.91 -15.04
C ALA A 124 22.52 15.46 -14.52
N LEU A 125 23.70 14.90 -14.79
CA LEU A 125 24.08 13.57 -14.29
C LEU A 125 24.16 13.54 -12.77
N LYS A 126 24.73 14.55 -12.13
CA LYS A 126 24.79 14.64 -10.66
C LYS A 126 23.40 14.77 -10.05
N MET A 127 22.53 15.57 -10.65
CA MET A 127 21.14 15.70 -10.18
C MET A 127 20.37 14.37 -10.34
N GLU A 128 20.57 13.67 -11.45
CA GLU A 128 19.94 12.37 -11.68
C GLU A 128 20.44 11.30 -10.70
N ILE A 129 21.72 11.26 -10.36
CA ILE A 129 22.28 10.38 -9.33
C ILE A 129 21.59 10.64 -7.99
N LEU A 130 21.46 11.92 -7.58
CA LEU A 130 20.77 12.28 -6.33
C LEU A 130 19.31 11.88 -6.34
N ARG A 131 18.61 12.06 -7.48
CA ARG A 131 17.21 11.63 -7.66
C ARG A 131 17.08 10.11 -7.48
N GLN A 132 17.92 9.33 -8.15
CA GLN A 132 17.91 7.87 -8.05
C GLN A 132 18.25 7.38 -6.64
N GLN A 133 19.24 7.98 -5.97
CA GLN A 133 19.56 7.67 -4.57
C GLN A 133 18.37 7.90 -3.65
N LYS A 134 17.65 9.00 -3.82
CA LYS A 134 16.44 9.30 -3.04
C LYS A 134 15.33 8.29 -3.31
N LEU A 135 15.12 7.89 -4.56
CA LEU A 135 14.12 6.87 -4.92
C LEU A 135 14.45 5.51 -4.31
N GLU A 136 15.72 5.07 -4.35
CA GLU A 136 16.17 3.84 -3.70
C GLU A 136 15.95 3.87 -2.18
N GLN A 137 16.29 4.99 -1.54
CA GLN A 137 16.04 5.15 -0.10
C GLN A 137 14.55 5.08 0.26
N LEU A 138 13.71 5.76 -0.53
CA LEU A 138 12.25 5.73 -0.33
C LEU A 138 11.68 4.32 -0.58
N ALA A 139 12.19 3.60 -1.57
CA ALA A 139 11.78 2.22 -1.86
C ALA A 139 12.16 1.26 -0.73
N ALA A 140 13.37 1.39 -0.17
CA ALA A 140 13.80 0.63 1.00
C ALA A 140 12.89 0.90 2.21
N GLN A 141 12.57 2.17 2.50
CA GLN A 141 11.64 2.54 3.58
C GLN A 141 10.23 2.03 3.34
N PHE A 142 9.75 2.07 2.09
CA PHE A 142 8.45 1.51 1.72
C PHE A 142 8.42 0.01 2.01
N ASN A 143 9.39 -0.75 1.53
CA ASN A 143 9.48 -2.20 1.73
C ASN A 143 9.55 -2.58 3.21
N GLN A 144 10.30 -1.84 4.02
CA GLN A 144 10.35 -2.05 5.47
C GLN A 144 8.96 -1.85 6.10
N LYS A 145 8.27 -0.77 5.75
CA LYS A 145 6.90 -0.50 6.25
C LYS A 145 5.90 -1.54 5.80
N ILE A 146 6.00 -2.02 4.56
CA ILE A 146 5.17 -3.12 4.04
C ILE A 146 5.37 -4.39 4.86
N GLY A 147 6.62 -4.74 5.19
CA GLY A 147 6.91 -5.91 6.03
C GLY A 147 6.27 -5.81 7.41
N LEU A 148 6.40 -4.66 8.09
CA LEU A 148 5.77 -4.43 9.39
C LEU A 148 4.23 -4.51 9.33
N ARG A 149 3.62 -3.95 8.27
CA ARG A 149 2.16 -4.00 8.07
C ARG A 149 1.68 -5.41 7.78
N ASN A 150 2.42 -6.18 6.99
CA ASN A 150 2.10 -7.59 6.75
C ASN A 150 2.08 -8.39 8.05
N GLY A 151 3.10 -8.26 8.90
CA GLY A 151 3.15 -8.93 10.20
C GLY A 151 1.95 -8.59 11.09
N TYR A 152 1.60 -7.31 11.18
CA TYR A 152 0.41 -6.86 11.91
C TYR A 152 -0.89 -7.45 11.36
N LEU A 153 -1.05 -7.45 10.02
CA LEU A 153 -2.25 -8.01 9.39
C LEU A 153 -2.38 -9.51 9.63
N ASP A 154 -1.28 -10.26 9.52
CA ASP A 154 -1.25 -11.70 9.74
C ASP A 154 -1.64 -12.03 11.19
N GLU A 155 -1.15 -11.25 12.18
CA GLU A 155 -1.53 -11.39 13.58
C GLU A 155 -3.01 -11.10 13.80
N MET A 156 -3.54 -9.99 13.28
CA MET A 156 -4.94 -9.62 13.46
C MET A 156 -5.91 -10.57 12.75
N ILE A 157 -5.56 -11.06 11.58
CA ILE A 157 -6.33 -12.10 10.87
C ILE A 157 -6.40 -13.36 11.72
N LEU A 158 -5.28 -13.78 12.32
CA LEU A 158 -5.25 -14.94 13.21
C LEU A 158 -6.16 -14.74 14.44
N VAL A 159 -6.08 -13.58 15.09
CA VAL A 159 -6.90 -13.22 16.25
C VAL A 159 -8.39 -13.24 15.93
N LEU A 160 -8.80 -12.68 14.78
CA LEU A 160 -10.22 -12.65 14.35
C LEU A 160 -10.71 -13.99 13.80
N SER A 161 -9.81 -14.86 13.36
CA SER A 161 -10.16 -16.21 12.89
C SER A 161 -10.40 -17.19 14.03
N ASP A 162 -9.90 -16.89 15.23
CA ASP A 162 -10.19 -17.70 16.44
C ASP A 162 -11.58 -17.34 16.98
N SER A 163 -12.57 -18.09 16.53
CA SER A 163 -13.99 -17.88 16.86
C SER A 163 -14.48 -18.69 18.06
N ARG A 164 -13.60 -19.04 19.00
CA ARG A 164 -13.97 -19.70 20.25
C ARG A 164 -14.57 -18.70 21.23
N TYR A 165 -15.88 -18.48 21.13
CA TYR A 165 -16.66 -17.71 22.09
C TYR A 165 -17.20 -18.67 23.17
N GLY A 166 -17.28 -18.20 24.41
CA GLY A 166 -17.92 -18.97 25.48
C GLY A 166 -19.41 -19.17 25.19
N SER A 167 -19.96 -20.25 25.77
CA SER A 167 -21.37 -20.63 25.60
C SER A 167 -22.34 -19.90 26.56
N ASN A 168 -21.88 -18.93 27.33
CA ASN A 168 -22.71 -18.14 28.26
C ASN A 168 -22.63 -16.64 27.96
N LEU A 169 -23.64 -15.90 28.42
CA LEU A 169 -23.80 -14.49 28.17
C LEU A 169 -22.59 -13.64 28.61
N SER A 170 -22.05 -13.91 29.81
CA SER A 170 -20.88 -13.19 30.34
C SER A 170 -19.65 -13.33 29.46
N ASN A 171 -19.42 -14.52 28.88
CA ASN A 171 -18.32 -14.77 27.97
C ASN A 171 -18.52 -14.04 26.60
N VAL A 172 -19.74 -14.01 26.09
CA VAL A 172 -20.07 -13.31 24.85
C VAL A 172 -19.94 -11.79 25.04
N GLU A 173 -20.39 -11.24 26.17
CA GLU A 173 -20.22 -9.82 26.51
C GLU A 173 -18.73 -9.43 26.64
N ALA A 174 -17.93 -10.28 27.28
CA ALA A 174 -16.48 -10.07 27.35
C ALA A 174 -15.81 -10.12 25.97
N SER A 175 -16.25 -11.06 25.12
CA SER A 175 -15.79 -11.15 23.72
C SER A 175 -16.20 -9.94 22.91
N PHE A 176 -17.39 -9.40 23.13
CA PHE A 176 -17.86 -8.19 22.47
C PHE A 176 -17.02 -6.95 22.84
N LYS A 177 -16.71 -6.76 24.13
CA LYS A 177 -15.81 -5.69 24.59
C LYS A 177 -14.41 -5.84 23.99
N LYS A 178 -13.87 -7.07 23.94
CA LYS A 178 -12.59 -7.34 23.28
C LYS A 178 -12.63 -7.03 21.80
N HIS A 179 -13.70 -7.40 21.10
CA HIS A 179 -13.91 -7.07 19.70
C HIS A 179 -13.94 -5.55 19.46
N GLN A 180 -14.65 -4.79 20.31
CA GLN A 180 -14.69 -3.32 20.22
C GLN A 180 -13.28 -2.71 20.33
N ALA A 181 -12.45 -3.19 21.26
CA ALA A 181 -11.08 -2.71 21.43
C ALA A 181 -10.22 -3.04 20.21
N ILE A 182 -10.32 -4.27 19.66
CA ILE A 182 -9.61 -4.71 18.46
C ILE A 182 -10.07 -3.88 17.25
N SER A 183 -11.37 -3.66 17.09
CA SER A 183 -11.96 -2.87 16.02
C SER A 183 -11.44 -1.42 16.04
N ALA A 184 -11.40 -0.80 17.22
CA ALA A 184 -10.89 0.55 17.39
C ALA A 184 -9.39 0.65 17.01
N ASP A 185 -8.55 -0.33 17.41
CA ASP A 185 -7.13 -0.37 17.02
C ASP A 185 -6.97 -0.52 15.50
N ILE A 186 -7.69 -1.47 14.88
CA ILE A 186 -7.65 -1.70 13.44
C ILE A 186 -8.05 -0.43 12.67
N LEU A 187 -9.20 0.16 12.98
CA LEU A 187 -9.73 1.33 12.28
C LEU A 187 -8.85 2.57 12.46
N SER A 188 -8.19 2.72 13.62
CA SER A 188 -7.24 3.82 13.86
C SER A 188 -6.06 3.81 12.87
N ARG A 189 -5.77 2.68 12.26
CA ARG A 189 -4.64 2.49 11.33
C ARG A 189 -5.00 2.67 9.86
N GLU A 190 -6.27 2.94 9.53
CA GLU A 190 -6.76 3.05 8.14
C GLU A 190 -5.91 4.01 7.29
N ASN A 191 -5.56 5.19 7.84
CA ASN A 191 -4.75 6.18 7.12
C ASN A 191 -3.36 5.67 6.73
N ARG A 192 -2.81 4.71 7.49
CA ARG A 192 -1.52 4.09 7.18
C ARG A 192 -1.60 3.20 5.93
N PHE A 193 -2.77 2.63 5.65
CA PHE A 193 -3.01 1.83 4.44
C PHE A 193 -3.33 2.71 3.24
N LYS A 194 -4.10 3.79 3.42
CA LYS A 194 -4.30 4.82 2.38
C LYS A 194 -2.99 5.47 1.91
N ASP A 195 -2.01 5.62 2.81
CA ASP A 195 -0.68 6.14 2.48
C ASP A 195 0.13 5.20 1.55
N ILE A 196 -0.16 3.88 1.55
CA ILE A 196 0.46 2.92 0.63
C ILE A 196 0.08 3.25 -0.81
N GLU A 197 -1.20 3.52 -1.09
CA GLU A 197 -1.67 3.85 -2.44
C GLU A 197 -1.00 5.12 -2.98
N LYS A 198 -0.89 6.15 -2.13
CA LYS A 198 -0.21 7.41 -2.49
C LYS A 198 1.25 7.18 -2.84
N LYS A 199 1.94 6.34 -2.07
CA LYS A 199 3.36 6.03 -2.31
C LYS A 199 3.56 5.18 -3.56
N MET A 200 2.69 4.21 -3.83
CA MET A 200 2.72 3.47 -5.09
C MET A 200 2.56 4.42 -6.29
N GLY A 201 1.61 5.36 -6.23
CA GLY A 201 1.42 6.39 -7.24
C GLY A 201 2.68 7.25 -7.45
N TYR A 202 3.33 7.67 -6.37
CA TYR A 202 4.58 8.44 -6.45
C TYR A 202 5.69 7.69 -7.22
N PHE A 203 5.91 6.39 -6.96
CA PHE A 203 6.90 5.60 -7.69
C PHE A 203 6.53 5.37 -9.16
N GLU A 204 5.24 5.33 -9.48
CA GLU A 204 4.76 5.25 -10.86
C GLU A 204 5.04 6.58 -11.61
N ASP A 205 4.70 7.72 -10.99
CA ASP A 205 4.89 9.07 -11.55
C ASP A 205 6.38 9.37 -11.77
N GLU A 206 7.24 8.99 -10.82
CA GLU A 206 8.70 9.13 -10.94
C GLU A 206 9.32 8.09 -11.88
N ASN A 207 8.54 7.22 -12.47
CA ASN A 207 9.00 6.12 -13.34
C ASN A 207 10.14 5.31 -12.70
N TYR A 208 10.04 5.02 -11.41
CA TYR A 208 11.05 4.24 -10.69
C TYR A 208 11.23 2.85 -11.32
N HIS A 209 12.47 2.40 -11.53
CA HIS A 209 12.74 1.13 -12.20
C HIS A 209 12.15 -0.08 -11.47
N GLY A 210 12.13 -0.06 -10.13
CA GLY A 210 11.55 -1.10 -9.27
C GLY A 210 10.05 -0.98 -9.00
N LYS A 211 9.31 -0.08 -9.67
CA LYS A 211 7.88 0.20 -9.44
C LYS A 211 6.98 -1.04 -9.51
N GLY A 212 7.31 -2.02 -10.34
CA GLY A 212 6.54 -3.27 -10.42
C GLY A 212 6.59 -4.08 -9.13
N GLY A 213 7.74 -4.15 -8.46
CA GLY A 213 7.90 -4.78 -7.15
C GLY A 213 7.16 -4.01 -6.04
N ILE A 214 7.26 -2.67 -6.05
CA ILE A 214 6.54 -1.78 -5.13
C ILE A 214 5.02 -1.98 -5.27
N LYS A 215 4.51 -1.97 -6.49
CA LYS A 215 3.10 -2.19 -6.79
C LYS A 215 2.61 -3.54 -6.28
N LYS A 216 3.30 -4.62 -6.62
CA LYS A 216 2.94 -5.98 -6.20
C LYS A 216 2.89 -6.13 -4.69
N SER A 217 3.91 -5.62 -3.97
CA SER A 217 3.96 -5.72 -2.51
C SER A 217 2.89 -4.83 -1.83
N GLY A 218 2.65 -3.63 -2.36
CA GLY A 218 1.60 -2.73 -1.88
C GLY A 218 0.20 -3.29 -2.08
N GLU A 219 -0.13 -3.78 -3.28
CA GLU A 219 -1.42 -4.42 -3.58
C GLU A 219 -1.66 -5.65 -2.72
N GLY A 220 -0.61 -6.45 -2.45
CA GLY A 220 -0.71 -7.60 -1.55
C GLY A 220 -1.13 -7.20 -0.13
N VAL A 221 -0.54 -6.15 0.43
CA VAL A 221 -0.91 -5.63 1.76
C VAL A 221 -2.31 -5.03 1.76
N LEU A 222 -2.70 -4.28 0.73
CA LEU A 222 -4.04 -3.70 0.61
C LEU A 222 -5.13 -4.78 0.48
N SER A 223 -4.85 -5.87 -0.23
CA SER A 223 -5.75 -7.02 -0.32
C SER A 223 -5.95 -7.69 1.05
N LYS A 224 -4.87 -7.90 1.81
CA LYS A 224 -4.96 -8.41 3.19
C LYS A 224 -5.73 -7.46 4.11
N TRP A 225 -5.54 -6.14 3.95
CA TRP A 225 -6.30 -5.14 4.71
C TRP A 225 -7.80 -5.24 4.45
N LYS A 226 -8.22 -5.35 3.20
CA LYS A 226 -9.63 -5.57 2.83
C LYS A 226 -10.18 -6.85 3.46
N HIS A 227 -9.42 -7.95 3.37
CA HIS A 227 -9.78 -9.21 3.99
C HIS A 227 -9.93 -9.09 5.52
N LEU A 228 -9.04 -8.37 6.19
CA LEU A 228 -9.15 -8.11 7.64
C LEU A 228 -10.43 -7.34 7.98
N LEU A 229 -10.80 -6.31 7.21
CA LEU A 229 -12.04 -5.57 7.42
C LEU A 229 -13.29 -6.43 7.23
N GLU A 230 -13.28 -7.34 6.25
CA GLU A 230 -14.35 -8.32 6.05
C GLU A 230 -14.46 -9.29 7.23
N LEU A 231 -13.34 -9.80 7.73
CA LEU A 231 -13.31 -10.64 8.93
C LEU A 231 -13.83 -9.91 10.16
N LEU A 232 -13.44 -8.64 10.33
CA LEU A 232 -13.91 -7.80 11.42
C LEU A 232 -15.43 -7.64 11.40
N SER A 233 -16.01 -7.38 10.23
CA SER A 233 -17.47 -7.27 10.05
C SER A 233 -18.18 -8.60 10.35
N LYS A 234 -17.68 -9.71 9.81
CA LYS A 234 -18.24 -11.05 10.06
C LYS A 234 -18.17 -11.43 11.54
N HIS A 235 -17.07 -11.09 12.19
CA HIS A 235 -16.90 -11.35 13.63
C HIS A 235 -17.89 -10.57 14.48
N GLN A 236 -18.13 -9.28 14.14
CA GLN A 236 -19.15 -8.46 14.79
C GLN A 236 -20.56 -9.05 14.62
N GLN A 237 -20.94 -9.36 13.39
CA GLN A 237 -22.26 -9.95 13.08
C GLN A 237 -22.50 -11.25 13.87
N LYS A 238 -21.47 -12.09 13.99
CA LYS A 238 -21.56 -13.32 14.76
C LYS A 238 -21.76 -13.05 16.24
N LEU A 239 -21.03 -12.12 16.85
CA LEU A 239 -21.18 -11.73 18.25
C LEU A 239 -22.57 -11.15 18.54
N GLU A 240 -23.10 -10.32 17.64
CA GLU A 240 -24.45 -9.77 17.73
C GLU A 240 -25.49 -10.89 17.73
N LEU A 241 -25.37 -11.82 16.79
CA LEU A 241 -26.26 -12.98 16.68
C LEU A 241 -26.19 -13.89 17.92
N ASP A 242 -24.99 -14.21 18.43
CA ASP A 242 -24.80 -15.00 19.62
C ASP A 242 -25.43 -14.31 20.86
N THR A 243 -25.34 -12.97 20.92
CA THR A 243 -25.97 -12.17 21.98
C THR A 243 -27.50 -12.26 21.91
N GLU A 244 -28.09 -12.15 20.73
CA GLU A 244 -29.55 -12.30 20.51
C GLU A 244 -30.02 -13.69 20.86
N MET A 245 -29.29 -14.76 20.47
CA MET A 245 -29.63 -16.13 20.81
C MET A 245 -29.57 -16.41 22.31
N LEU A 246 -28.60 -15.84 23.02
CA LEU A 246 -28.48 -15.97 24.47
C LEU A 246 -29.57 -15.18 25.22
N ALA A 247 -29.96 -14.02 24.71
CA ALA A 247 -31.11 -13.29 25.25
C ALA A 247 -32.40 -14.11 25.07
N HIS A 248 -32.60 -14.73 23.92
CA HIS A 248 -33.73 -15.60 23.65
C HIS A 248 -33.76 -16.83 24.57
N LEU A 249 -32.60 -17.47 24.86
CA LEU A 249 -32.50 -18.55 25.87
C LEU A 249 -32.93 -18.08 27.23
N ARG A 250 -32.55 -16.89 27.67
CA ARG A 250 -32.96 -16.30 28.95
C ARG A 250 -34.46 -16.10 29.01
N ASP A 251 -35.09 -15.65 27.91
CA ASP A 251 -36.55 -15.51 27.85
C ASP A 251 -37.25 -16.89 27.98
N ILE A 252 -36.71 -17.93 27.33
CA ILE A 252 -37.19 -19.29 27.45
C ILE A 252 -37.11 -19.80 28.90
N ASP A 253 -35.96 -19.59 29.56
CA ASP A 253 -35.76 -19.98 30.97
C ASP A 253 -36.73 -19.22 31.90
N THR A 254 -37.01 -17.95 31.61
CA THR A 254 -37.99 -17.16 32.41
C THR A 254 -39.39 -17.74 32.31
N VAL A 255 -39.84 -18.06 31.09
CA VAL A 255 -41.16 -18.69 30.89
C VAL A 255 -41.19 -20.12 31.50
N HIS A 256 -40.09 -20.86 31.36
CA HIS A 256 -39.97 -22.20 31.98
C HIS A 256 -40.06 -22.16 33.51
N ASN A 257 -39.41 -21.17 34.14
CA ASN A 257 -39.53 -20.97 35.59
C ASN A 257 -40.97 -20.65 36.02
N SER A 258 -41.72 -19.90 35.18
CA SER A 258 -43.14 -19.67 35.45
C SER A 258 -43.98 -20.96 35.38
N VAL A 259 -43.67 -21.84 34.42
CA VAL A 259 -44.32 -23.18 34.33
C VAL A 259 -44.03 -23.98 35.61
N ILE A 260 -42.77 -24.08 36.03
CA ILE A 260 -42.37 -24.82 37.24
C ILE A 260 -43.04 -24.24 38.50
N SER A 261 -43.08 -22.90 38.61
CA SER A 261 -43.73 -22.21 39.73
C SER A 261 -45.21 -22.59 39.85
N LEU A 262 -45.93 -22.58 38.70
CA LEU A 262 -47.33 -22.99 38.68
C LEU A 262 -47.51 -24.50 38.99
N GLN A 263 -46.66 -25.37 38.48
CA GLN A 263 -46.67 -26.80 38.83
C GLN A 263 -46.51 -27.00 40.35
N THR A 264 -45.55 -26.31 40.95
CA THR A 264 -45.34 -26.34 42.39
C THR A 264 -46.57 -25.85 43.17
N SER A 265 -47.28 -24.83 42.64
CA SER A 265 -48.53 -24.32 43.26
C SER A 265 -49.67 -25.30 43.20
N PHE A 266 -49.77 -26.07 42.11
CA PHE A 266 -50.78 -27.15 42.01
C PHE A 266 -50.47 -28.32 42.97
N ASP A 267 -49.17 -28.62 43.21
CA ASP A 267 -48.74 -29.70 44.11
C ASP A 267 -48.75 -29.28 45.59
N SER A 268 -49.06 -28.04 45.92
CA SER A 268 -49.06 -27.51 47.27
C SER A 268 -50.20 -28.15 48.13
N GLU A 269 -49.92 -28.51 49.39
CA GLU A 269 -50.90 -29.06 50.29
C GLU A 269 -52.07 -28.07 50.55
N GLU A 270 -51.84 -26.81 50.54
CA GLU A 270 -52.89 -25.78 50.70
C GLU A 270 -53.94 -25.85 49.59
N PHE A 271 -53.47 -26.09 48.32
CA PHE A 271 -54.39 -26.15 47.16
C PHE A 271 -55.13 -27.51 47.16
N GLN A 272 -54.51 -28.63 47.55
CA GLN A 272 -55.08 -29.97 47.54
C GLN A 272 -56.02 -30.18 48.69
N LYS A 273 -55.80 -29.57 49.84
CA LYS A 273 -56.58 -29.72 51.10
C LYS A 273 -57.47 -28.52 51.37
N ALA A 274 -57.77 -27.71 50.44
CA ALA A 274 -58.60 -26.50 50.66
C ALA A 274 -59.94 -26.83 51.22
N ALA A 275 -60.25 -26.33 52.44
CA ALA A 275 -61.51 -26.53 53.14
C ALA A 275 -62.71 -25.76 52.49
N ASN A 276 -62.46 -24.88 51.54
CA ASN A 276 -63.48 -24.10 50.86
C ASN A 276 -63.28 -24.22 49.35
N ILE A 277 -64.19 -24.97 48.70
CA ILE A 277 -64.18 -25.23 47.24
C ILE A 277 -64.28 -23.90 46.42
N GLU A 278 -65.01 -22.93 46.89
CA GLU A 278 -65.20 -21.62 46.19
C GLU A 278 -63.88 -20.83 46.08
N GLN A 279 -63.06 -20.79 47.15
CA GLN A 279 -61.73 -20.19 47.13
C GLN A 279 -60.76 -20.96 46.23
N SER A 280 -60.85 -22.30 46.21
CA SER A 280 -60.02 -23.14 45.33
C SER A 280 -60.37 -22.93 43.86
N MET A 281 -61.65 -22.79 43.52
CA MET A 281 -62.08 -22.45 42.17
C MET A 281 -61.64 -21.05 41.71
N GLN A 282 -61.66 -20.06 42.60
CA GLN A 282 -61.14 -18.73 42.29
C GLN A 282 -59.62 -18.78 42.02
N LYS A 283 -58.85 -19.50 42.84
CA LYS A 283 -57.42 -19.69 42.58
C LYS A 283 -57.18 -20.48 41.29
N LEU A 284 -57.96 -21.49 40.98
CA LEU A 284 -57.87 -22.25 39.75
C LEU A 284 -58.12 -21.37 38.51
N ASN A 285 -59.10 -20.50 38.53
CA ASN A 285 -59.36 -19.55 37.44
C ASN A 285 -58.20 -18.59 37.22
N LEU A 286 -57.52 -18.13 38.27
CA LEU A 286 -56.29 -17.31 38.16
C LEU A 286 -55.17 -18.14 37.51
N TYR A 287 -54.92 -19.36 37.97
CA TYR A 287 -53.88 -20.23 37.39
C TYR A 287 -54.16 -20.55 35.92
N GLU A 288 -55.39 -20.79 35.51
CA GLU A 288 -55.76 -21.02 34.13
C GLU A 288 -55.53 -19.78 33.25
N SER A 289 -55.76 -18.58 33.77
CA SER A 289 -55.45 -17.33 33.11
C SER A 289 -53.92 -17.20 32.91
N GLU A 290 -53.12 -17.55 33.91
CA GLU A 290 -51.66 -17.56 33.82
C GLU A 290 -51.16 -18.60 32.81
N ILE A 291 -51.72 -19.83 32.82
CA ILE A 291 -51.42 -20.91 31.84
C ILE A 291 -51.68 -20.43 30.41
N LYS A 292 -52.77 -19.69 30.19
CA LYS A 292 -53.05 -19.14 28.86
C LYS A 292 -52.04 -18.08 28.46
N ALA A 293 -51.61 -17.20 29.37
CA ALA A 293 -50.58 -16.22 29.13
C ALA A 293 -49.23 -16.90 28.84
N ILE A 294 -48.89 -17.98 29.52
CA ILE A 294 -47.73 -18.81 29.24
C ILE A 294 -47.78 -19.42 27.84
N GLN A 295 -48.95 -19.93 27.42
CA GLN A 295 -49.16 -20.49 26.10
C GLN A 295 -48.84 -19.46 25.01
N ASP A 296 -49.33 -18.24 25.17
CA ASP A 296 -49.09 -17.16 24.20
C ASP A 296 -47.61 -16.75 24.18
N SER A 297 -46.94 -16.79 25.34
CA SER A 297 -45.50 -16.56 25.45
C SER A 297 -44.69 -17.66 24.73
N ILE A 298 -45.07 -18.93 24.89
CA ILE A 298 -44.44 -20.06 24.19
C ILE A 298 -44.60 -19.93 22.69
N LYS A 299 -45.78 -19.57 22.19
CA LYS A 299 -46.03 -19.33 20.76
C LYS A 299 -45.14 -18.21 20.19
N ARG A 300 -45.00 -17.10 20.95
CA ARG A 300 -44.15 -15.99 20.60
C ARG A 300 -42.67 -16.40 20.54
N LEU A 301 -42.17 -17.06 21.59
CA LEU A 301 -40.80 -17.58 21.67
C LEU A 301 -40.48 -18.53 20.52
N LYS A 302 -41.41 -19.44 20.20
CA LYS A 302 -41.26 -20.37 19.09
C LYS A 302 -41.22 -19.67 17.74
N SER A 303 -42.03 -18.63 17.55
CA SER A 303 -41.99 -17.78 16.33
C SER A 303 -40.67 -17.03 16.18
N GLN A 304 -40.20 -16.43 17.28
CA GLN A 304 -38.93 -15.72 17.33
C GLN A 304 -37.73 -16.67 17.15
N GLY A 305 -37.78 -17.85 17.72
CA GLY A 305 -36.70 -18.87 17.63
C GLY A 305 -36.51 -19.44 16.22
N LYS A 306 -37.50 -19.32 15.33
CA LYS A 306 -37.39 -19.80 13.94
C LYS A 306 -36.25 -19.10 13.17
N GLN A 307 -35.93 -17.85 13.46
CA GLN A 307 -34.83 -17.14 12.80
C GLN A 307 -33.47 -17.75 13.13
N PHE A 308 -33.33 -18.46 14.27
CA PHE A 308 -32.10 -19.10 14.71
C PHE A 308 -31.94 -20.54 14.20
N SER A 309 -32.98 -21.15 13.61
CA SER A 309 -32.96 -22.54 13.18
C SER A 309 -31.97 -22.82 12.03
N SER A 310 -31.60 -21.79 11.27
CA SER A 310 -30.58 -21.89 10.21
C SER A 310 -29.15 -21.82 10.74
N VAL A 311 -28.97 -21.39 11.97
CA VAL A 311 -27.66 -21.20 12.62
C VAL A 311 -27.24 -22.51 13.29
N LYS A 312 -26.14 -23.11 12.81
CA LYS A 312 -25.56 -24.30 13.41
C LYS A 312 -24.59 -23.95 14.52
N GLY A 313 -24.81 -24.47 15.72
CA GLY A 313 -23.90 -24.25 16.84
C GLY A 313 -24.49 -24.61 18.18
N PRO A 314 -23.68 -24.64 19.25
CA PRO A 314 -24.11 -25.12 20.58
C PRO A 314 -25.23 -24.27 21.21
N ILE A 315 -25.29 -22.96 20.86
CA ILE A 315 -26.35 -22.08 21.40
C ILE A 315 -27.68 -22.38 20.72
N SER A 316 -27.74 -22.59 19.42
CA SER A 316 -28.96 -22.93 18.70
C SER A 316 -29.49 -24.32 19.08
N GLU A 317 -28.61 -25.29 19.31
CA GLU A 317 -28.98 -26.62 19.82
C GLU A 317 -29.59 -26.52 21.22
N ASN A 318 -29.06 -25.68 22.09
CA ASN A 318 -29.63 -25.40 23.40
C ASN A 318 -30.99 -24.71 23.32
N ILE A 319 -31.20 -23.78 22.40
CA ILE A 319 -32.51 -23.14 22.16
C ILE A 319 -33.53 -24.19 21.80
N GLU A 320 -33.25 -25.06 20.85
CA GLU A 320 -34.17 -26.12 20.41
C GLU A 320 -34.50 -27.09 21.55
N LYS A 321 -33.47 -27.54 22.31
CA LYS A 321 -33.65 -28.42 23.45
C LYS A 321 -34.51 -27.78 24.53
N ASN A 322 -34.28 -26.53 24.88
CA ASN A 322 -34.99 -25.85 25.95
C ASN A 322 -36.45 -25.51 25.55
N VAL A 323 -36.68 -25.16 24.28
CA VAL A 323 -38.05 -24.97 23.76
C VAL A 323 -38.85 -26.27 23.80
N ASN A 324 -38.25 -27.39 23.37
CA ASN A 324 -38.92 -28.69 23.40
C ASN A 324 -39.27 -29.11 24.85
N LYS A 325 -38.33 -28.92 25.78
CA LYS A 325 -38.57 -29.19 27.20
C LYS A 325 -39.68 -28.30 27.77
N LEU A 326 -39.66 -27.00 27.48
CA LEU A 326 -40.69 -26.06 27.91
C LEU A 326 -42.08 -26.46 27.39
N GLU A 327 -42.18 -26.90 26.11
CA GLU A 327 -43.46 -27.39 25.54
C GLU A 327 -43.96 -28.67 26.26
N GLU A 328 -43.05 -29.58 26.60
CA GLU A 328 -43.39 -30.79 27.31
C GLU A 328 -43.89 -30.49 28.72
N ASP A 329 -43.18 -29.70 29.50
CA ASP A 329 -43.55 -29.28 30.84
C ASP A 329 -44.85 -28.47 30.84
N TYR A 330 -45.08 -27.62 29.85
CA TYR A 330 -46.35 -26.88 29.66
C TYR A 330 -47.53 -27.82 29.37
N LYS A 331 -47.36 -28.88 28.54
CA LYS A 331 -48.40 -29.88 28.28
C LYS A 331 -48.79 -30.64 29.56
N GLN A 332 -47.82 -30.99 30.39
CA GLN A 332 -48.04 -31.62 31.70
C GLN A 332 -48.84 -30.70 32.62
N LEU A 333 -48.44 -29.42 32.75
CA LEU A 333 -49.13 -28.40 33.53
C LEU A 333 -50.58 -28.22 33.09
N SER A 334 -50.81 -28.10 31.76
CA SER A 334 -52.16 -27.95 31.19
C SER A 334 -53.05 -29.16 31.49
N SER A 335 -52.48 -30.37 31.43
CA SER A 335 -53.19 -31.59 31.78
C SER A 335 -53.59 -31.64 33.27
N VAL A 336 -52.66 -31.27 34.18
CA VAL A 336 -52.92 -31.18 35.61
C VAL A 336 -54.03 -30.19 35.92
N ALA A 337 -54.01 -29.00 35.31
CA ALA A 337 -55.04 -27.96 35.48
C ALA A 337 -56.43 -28.49 35.07
N LYS A 338 -56.51 -29.16 33.93
CA LYS A 338 -57.76 -29.74 33.42
C LYS A 338 -58.30 -30.83 34.33
N THR A 339 -57.47 -31.75 34.78
CA THR A 339 -57.87 -32.83 35.71
C THR A 339 -58.31 -32.27 37.08
N THR A 340 -57.67 -31.20 37.53
CA THR A 340 -58.03 -30.54 38.79
C THR A 340 -59.37 -29.84 38.68
N ARG A 341 -59.67 -29.21 37.54
CA ARG A 341 -60.99 -28.60 37.27
C ARG A 341 -62.10 -29.65 37.29
N GLU A 342 -61.90 -30.76 36.60
CA GLU A 342 -62.87 -31.86 36.54
C GLU A 342 -63.17 -32.40 37.96
N LYS A 343 -62.16 -32.50 38.85
CA LYS A 343 -62.32 -32.93 40.24
C LYS A 343 -63.06 -31.89 41.11
N PHE A 344 -63.01 -30.61 40.81
CA PHE A 344 -63.75 -29.58 41.59
C PHE A 344 -65.17 -29.34 41.07
N GLU A 345 -65.49 -29.80 39.84
CA GLU A 345 -66.80 -29.74 39.25
C GLU A 345 -67.66 -30.99 39.52
N GLU A 346 -67.06 -32.15 39.96
CA GLU A 346 -67.70 -33.35 40.49
C GLU A 346 -68.12 -33.15 41.93
#